data_69cb17e4ee6f766bba67dc824e44dfda
#
_entry.id   69cb17e4ee6f766bba67dc824e44dfda
#
_cell.length_a   1.000
_cell.length_b   1.000
_cell.length_c   1.000
_cell.angle_alpha   90.00
_cell.angle_beta   90.00
_cell.angle_gamma   90.00
#
_symmetry.space_group_name_H-M   'P 1'
#
loop_
_entity.id
_entity.type
_entity.pdbx_description
1 polymer ?
#
loop_
_entity_poly.entity_id
_entity_poly.type
_entity_poly.pdbx_seq_one_letter_code
_entity_poly.pdbx_strand_id
1 'polypeptide(L)'
;PLRSDRLTSKRFSCKRAAMDQKIALITGASRGLGAALAEALAPSHHVIAVARTTGALEELDDRIKAKGGQATLAPMDVNNADAMAHLCRSIFDRWGKVDFWAHTAVHAAPIGPAATMDEKDWEKSIQLNVKTTGILIPYVTPLLGANGWAMFFDDTHAGEKFFGAYGASKSAQIALAQSLAKECENTGPVVKIVTPPAMPTATRARFFPGEDRSGLSAPSAVATTLLQEYLAN
;
A
#
# COMPACT_ATOMS: atom_id res chain seq x y z
N PRO A 1 -23.69 -28.95 -32.81
CA PRO A 1 -24.06 -27.66 -32.24
C PRO A 1 -23.85 -27.54 -30.70
N LEU A 2 -23.41 -28.58 -29.99
CA LEU A 2 -23.34 -28.62 -28.50
C LEU A 2 -21.98 -28.25 -27.87
N ARG A 3 -20.98 -27.82 -28.63
CA ARG A 3 -19.65 -27.48 -28.12
C ARG A 3 -19.45 -25.98 -27.82
N SER A 4 -20.21 -25.06 -28.41
CA SER A 4 -20.04 -23.61 -28.21
C SER A 4 -20.62 -23.10 -26.88
N ASP A 5 -21.71 -23.70 -26.40
CA ASP A 5 -22.39 -23.23 -25.20
C ASP A 5 -21.65 -23.54 -23.89
N ARG A 6 -20.82 -24.60 -23.86
CA ARG A 6 -20.00 -24.91 -22.66
C ARG A 6 -18.82 -24.00 -22.48
N LEU A 7 -18.26 -23.42 -23.55
CA LEU A 7 -17.13 -22.51 -23.48
C LEU A 7 -17.56 -21.10 -23.10
N THR A 8 -18.72 -20.67 -23.57
CA THR A 8 -19.34 -19.39 -23.15
C THR A 8 -19.77 -19.43 -21.70
N SER A 9 -20.44 -20.48 -21.24
CA SER A 9 -20.88 -20.68 -19.85
C SER A 9 -19.68 -20.71 -18.88
N LYS A 10 -18.58 -21.41 -19.20
CA LYS A 10 -17.34 -21.41 -18.38
C LYS A 10 -16.66 -20.03 -18.32
N ARG A 11 -16.65 -19.27 -19.42
CA ARG A 11 -16.10 -17.91 -19.42
C ARG A 11 -16.93 -16.94 -18.58
N PHE A 12 -18.24 -17.03 -18.63
CA PHE A 12 -19.15 -16.22 -17.79
C PHE A 12 -19.06 -16.61 -16.30
N SER A 13 -18.97 -17.89 -15.98
CA SER A 13 -18.79 -18.37 -14.61
C SER A 13 -17.43 -17.95 -14.03
N CYS A 14 -16.35 -18.02 -14.81
CA CYS A 14 -15.02 -17.61 -14.39
C CYS A 14 -14.90 -16.09 -14.19
N LYS A 15 -15.54 -15.28 -15.06
CA LYS A 15 -15.63 -13.82 -14.86
C LYS A 15 -16.44 -13.45 -13.61
N ARG A 16 -17.55 -14.14 -13.36
CA ARG A 16 -18.40 -13.88 -12.19
C ARG A 16 -17.68 -14.23 -10.89
N ALA A 17 -16.98 -15.36 -10.83
CA ALA A 17 -16.18 -15.76 -9.66
C ALA A 17 -15.00 -14.78 -9.40
N ALA A 18 -14.40 -14.19 -10.44
CA ALA A 18 -13.36 -13.19 -10.30
C ALA A 18 -13.92 -11.85 -9.79
N MET A 19 -15.16 -11.50 -10.10
CA MET A 19 -15.81 -10.27 -9.63
C MET A 19 -16.25 -10.34 -8.17
N ASP A 20 -16.46 -11.54 -7.62
CA ASP A 20 -16.83 -11.76 -6.22
C ASP A 20 -15.62 -11.83 -5.28
N GLN A 21 -14.39 -11.90 -5.82
CA GLN A 21 -13.16 -11.94 -5.03
C GLN A 21 -12.82 -10.55 -4.49
N LYS A 22 -12.55 -10.43 -3.19
CA LYS A 22 -12.03 -9.18 -2.61
C LYS A 22 -10.59 -8.95 -3.06
N ILE A 23 -10.25 -7.72 -3.43
CA ILE A 23 -8.94 -7.33 -3.98
C ILE A 23 -8.25 -6.34 -3.05
N ALA A 24 -7.01 -6.66 -2.66
CA ALA A 24 -6.17 -5.77 -1.88
C ALA A 24 -4.95 -5.30 -2.69
N LEU A 25 -4.83 -4.00 -2.91
CA LEU A 25 -3.66 -3.37 -3.53
C LEU A 25 -2.72 -2.87 -2.44
N ILE A 26 -1.48 -3.36 -2.40
CA ILE A 26 -0.47 -2.94 -1.43
C ILE A 26 0.72 -2.33 -2.16
N THR A 27 0.87 -1.02 -2.08
CA THR A 27 2.04 -0.31 -2.62
C THR A 27 3.13 -0.21 -1.55
N GLY A 28 4.31 -0.74 -1.84
CA GLY A 28 5.39 -0.88 -0.86
C GLY A 28 5.39 -2.25 -0.14
N ALA A 29 4.92 -3.30 -0.81
CA ALA A 29 4.68 -4.62 -0.24
C ALA A 29 5.93 -5.45 0.07
N SER A 30 7.14 -5.02 -0.32
CA SER A 30 8.35 -5.87 -0.22
C SER A 30 8.81 -6.20 1.20
N ARG A 31 8.43 -5.41 2.21
CA ARG A 31 8.90 -5.58 3.60
C ARG A 31 8.07 -4.79 4.60
N GLY A 32 8.39 -4.98 5.88
CA GLY A 32 7.83 -4.20 6.98
C GLY A 32 6.30 -4.29 7.06
N LEU A 33 5.66 -3.15 7.30
CA LEU A 33 4.20 -3.10 7.45
C LEU A 33 3.46 -3.48 6.17
N GLY A 34 3.96 -3.08 4.99
CA GLY A 34 3.33 -3.43 3.71
C GLY A 34 3.26 -4.94 3.47
N ALA A 35 4.37 -5.65 3.71
CA ALA A 35 4.38 -7.12 3.63
C ALA A 35 3.45 -7.75 4.68
N ALA A 36 3.45 -7.24 5.91
CA ALA A 36 2.59 -7.75 6.98
C ALA A 36 1.10 -7.55 6.68
N LEU A 37 0.69 -6.42 6.12
CA LEU A 37 -0.68 -6.18 5.66
C LEU A 37 -1.08 -7.12 4.53
N ALA A 38 -0.18 -7.31 3.55
CA ALA A 38 -0.38 -8.25 2.45
C ALA A 38 -0.65 -9.67 2.96
N GLU A 39 0.18 -10.15 3.88
CA GLU A 39 0.03 -11.46 4.50
C GLU A 39 -1.24 -11.60 5.36
N ALA A 40 -1.63 -10.56 6.07
CA ALA A 40 -2.83 -10.57 6.91
C ALA A 40 -4.13 -10.57 6.09
N LEU A 41 -4.13 -9.94 4.90
CA LEU A 41 -5.26 -9.89 3.99
C LEU A 41 -5.37 -11.14 3.10
N ALA A 42 -4.27 -11.87 2.89
CA ALA A 42 -4.19 -13.00 1.96
C ALA A 42 -5.27 -14.10 2.16
N PRO A 43 -5.73 -14.45 3.38
CA PRO A 43 -6.79 -15.45 3.56
C PRO A 43 -8.15 -15.05 2.99
N SER A 44 -8.41 -13.75 2.84
CA SER A 44 -9.73 -13.23 2.40
C SER A 44 -9.68 -12.41 1.12
N HIS A 45 -8.48 -12.03 0.63
CA HIS A 45 -8.30 -11.18 -0.53
C HIS A 45 -7.29 -11.78 -1.50
N HIS A 46 -7.49 -11.49 -2.79
CA HIS A 46 -6.39 -11.59 -3.75
C HIS A 46 -5.50 -10.35 -3.58
N VAL A 47 -4.23 -10.56 -3.25
CA VAL A 47 -3.29 -9.48 -2.99
C VAL A 47 -2.58 -9.05 -4.27
N ILE A 48 -2.60 -7.76 -4.59
CA ILE A 48 -1.78 -7.16 -5.63
C ILE A 48 -0.62 -6.46 -4.93
N ALA A 49 0.56 -7.09 -4.98
CA ALA A 49 1.74 -6.65 -4.26
C ALA A 49 2.68 -5.85 -5.18
N VAL A 50 2.80 -4.54 -4.93
CA VAL A 50 3.64 -3.64 -5.72
C VAL A 50 4.91 -3.28 -4.96
N ALA A 51 6.06 -3.57 -5.54
CA ALA A 51 7.37 -3.15 -5.03
C ALA A 51 8.44 -3.28 -6.13
N ARG A 52 9.61 -2.67 -5.92
CA ARG A 52 10.72 -2.70 -6.90
C ARG A 52 11.52 -4.00 -6.88
N THR A 53 11.59 -4.68 -5.74
CA THR A 53 12.48 -5.83 -5.53
C THR A 53 11.72 -7.12 -5.79
N THR A 54 11.98 -7.75 -6.93
CA THR A 54 11.31 -9.00 -7.37
C THR A 54 11.47 -10.12 -6.34
N GLY A 55 12.69 -10.43 -5.89
CA GLY A 55 12.93 -11.50 -4.91
C GLY A 55 12.16 -11.32 -3.60
N ALA A 56 12.04 -10.08 -3.09
CA ALA A 56 11.24 -9.82 -1.89
C ALA A 56 9.73 -9.99 -2.12
N LEU A 57 9.24 -9.79 -3.34
CA LEU A 57 7.86 -10.09 -3.71
C LEU A 57 7.64 -11.60 -3.84
N GLU A 58 8.59 -12.34 -4.38
CA GLU A 58 8.55 -13.81 -4.48
C GLU A 58 8.54 -14.45 -3.09
N GLU A 59 9.39 -13.99 -2.17
CA GLU A 59 9.36 -14.42 -0.76
C GLU A 59 8.01 -14.10 -0.08
N LEU A 60 7.41 -12.94 -0.39
CA LEU A 60 6.09 -12.58 0.10
C LEU A 60 5.00 -13.50 -0.47
N ASP A 61 5.05 -13.83 -1.76
CA ASP A 61 4.12 -14.74 -2.41
C ASP A 61 4.16 -16.14 -1.78
N ASP A 62 5.35 -16.65 -1.47
CA ASP A 62 5.52 -17.93 -0.77
C ASP A 62 4.85 -17.92 0.62
N ARG A 63 5.01 -16.81 1.37
CA ARG A 63 4.34 -16.65 2.67
C ARG A 63 2.82 -16.52 2.55
N ILE A 64 2.33 -15.85 1.51
CA ILE A 64 0.90 -15.74 1.19
C ILE A 64 0.33 -17.09 0.82
N LYS A 65 1.00 -17.86 -0.03
CA LYS A 65 0.61 -19.24 -0.42
C LYS A 65 0.59 -20.18 0.77
N ALA A 66 1.57 -20.09 1.66
CA ALA A 66 1.61 -20.89 2.89
C ALA A 66 0.39 -20.63 3.81
N LYS A 67 -0.25 -19.47 3.70
CA LYS A 67 -1.51 -19.12 4.39
C LYS A 67 -2.77 -19.44 3.57
N GLY A 68 -2.63 -20.12 2.43
CA GLY A 68 -3.74 -20.47 1.54
C GLY A 68 -4.26 -19.31 0.68
N GLY A 69 -3.55 -18.17 0.67
CA GLY A 69 -3.89 -16.99 -0.12
C GLY A 69 -3.32 -17.03 -1.54
N GLN A 70 -3.58 -15.97 -2.29
CA GLN A 70 -3.08 -15.76 -3.65
C GLN A 70 -2.61 -14.32 -3.82
N ALA A 71 -1.53 -14.13 -4.61
CA ALA A 71 -1.06 -12.81 -4.97
C ALA A 71 -0.79 -12.66 -6.48
N THR A 72 -0.88 -11.43 -6.94
CA THR A 72 -0.30 -10.97 -8.21
C THR A 72 0.88 -10.06 -7.87
N LEU A 73 2.07 -10.47 -8.27
CA LEU A 73 3.27 -9.69 -8.05
C LEU A 73 3.41 -8.64 -9.16
N ALA A 74 3.60 -7.40 -8.77
CA ALA A 74 3.83 -6.26 -9.65
C ALA A 74 5.22 -5.65 -9.36
N PRO A 75 6.32 -6.25 -9.90
CA PRO A 75 7.67 -5.75 -9.70
C PRO A 75 7.88 -4.46 -10.52
N MET A 76 7.58 -3.31 -9.91
CA MET A 76 7.71 -2.00 -10.56
C MET A 76 8.01 -0.90 -9.56
N ASP A 77 8.51 0.23 -10.06
CA ASP A 77 8.64 1.45 -9.28
C ASP A 77 7.31 2.21 -9.29
N VAL A 78 6.74 2.46 -8.12
CA VAL A 78 5.52 3.27 -7.97
C VAL A 78 5.68 4.71 -8.46
N ASN A 79 6.92 5.20 -8.62
CA ASN A 79 7.20 6.51 -9.22
C ASN A 79 6.95 6.52 -10.73
N ASN A 80 6.87 5.37 -11.39
CA ASN A 80 6.53 5.28 -12.80
C ASN A 80 5.02 5.38 -12.99
N ALA A 81 4.56 6.60 -13.30
CA ALA A 81 3.13 6.90 -13.46
C ALA A 81 2.46 6.05 -14.53
N ASP A 82 3.14 5.82 -15.67
CA ASP A 82 2.60 5.03 -16.79
C ASP A 82 2.44 3.56 -16.40
N ALA A 83 3.43 2.99 -15.71
CA ALA A 83 3.35 1.63 -15.21
C ALA A 83 2.22 1.45 -14.20
N MET A 84 2.02 2.43 -13.29
CA MET A 84 0.93 2.41 -12.32
C MET A 84 -0.44 2.60 -13.00
N ALA A 85 -0.55 3.49 -13.99
CA ALA A 85 -1.77 3.64 -14.77
C ALA A 85 -2.14 2.34 -15.50
N HIS A 86 -1.14 1.67 -16.10
CA HIS A 86 -1.34 0.38 -16.76
C HIS A 86 -1.77 -0.71 -15.75
N LEU A 87 -1.15 -0.76 -14.58
CA LEU A 87 -1.56 -1.68 -13.51
C LEU A 87 -3.01 -1.45 -13.09
N CYS A 88 -3.39 -0.20 -12.82
CA CYS A 88 -4.76 0.16 -12.45
C CYS A 88 -5.78 -0.23 -13.53
N ARG A 89 -5.43 -0.02 -14.82
CA ARG A 89 -6.25 -0.47 -15.94
C ARG A 89 -6.40 -1.99 -15.96
N SER A 90 -5.29 -2.73 -15.78
CA SER A 90 -5.29 -4.20 -15.76
C SER A 90 -6.11 -4.75 -14.59
N ILE A 91 -6.09 -4.09 -13.43
CA ILE A 91 -6.93 -4.42 -12.29
C ILE A 91 -8.40 -4.23 -12.64
N PHE A 92 -8.74 -3.09 -13.24
CA PHE A 92 -10.11 -2.81 -13.67
C PHE A 92 -10.62 -3.85 -14.68
N ASP A 93 -9.81 -4.16 -15.70
CA ASP A 93 -10.20 -5.11 -16.75
C ASP A 93 -10.39 -6.55 -16.21
N ARG A 94 -9.65 -6.92 -15.17
CA ARG A 94 -9.70 -8.28 -14.59
C ARG A 94 -10.72 -8.44 -13.48
N TRP A 95 -10.80 -7.48 -12.54
CA TRP A 95 -11.61 -7.58 -11.33
C TRP A 95 -12.66 -6.48 -11.18
N GLY A 96 -12.53 -5.38 -11.93
CA GLY A 96 -13.44 -4.24 -11.91
C GLY A 96 -13.30 -3.31 -10.71
N LYS A 97 -12.53 -3.72 -9.68
CA LYS A 97 -12.46 -3.00 -8.41
C LYS A 97 -11.18 -3.29 -7.62
N VAL A 98 -10.97 -2.46 -6.60
CA VAL A 98 -10.09 -2.70 -5.45
C VAL A 98 -10.94 -2.52 -4.20
N ASP A 99 -10.93 -3.47 -3.27
CA ASP A 99 -11.67 -3.37 -2.00
C ASP A 99 -10.83 -2.70 -0.91
N PHE A 100 -9.51 -2.87 -0.94
CA PHE A 100 -8.60 -2.30 0.03
C PHE A 100 -7.30 -1.82 -0.64
N TRP A 101 -6.89 -0.59 -0.39
CA TRP A 101 -5.60 -0.04 -0.78
C TRP A 101 -4.80 0.40 0.43
N ALA A 102 -3.60 -0.16 0.62
CA ALA A 102 -2.62 0.34 1.58
C ALA A 102 -1.45 1.00 0.85
N HIS A 103 -1.23 2.30 1.09
CA HIS A 103 -0.10 3.03 0.54
C HIS A 103 1.04 3.09 1.56
N THR A 104 1.92 2.07 1.54
CA THR A 104 3.06 1.95 2.46
C THR A 104 4.40 2.31 1.81
N ALA A 105 4.40 2.62 0.51
CA ALA A 105 5.62 3.04 -0.17
C ALA A 105 6.09 4.41 0.37
N VAL A 106 7.33 4.45 0.87
CA VAL A 106 7.92 5.65 1.46
C VAL A 106 9.41 5.71 1.20
N HIS A 107 9.93 6.91 0.94
CA HIS A 107 11.35 7.21 1.01
C HIS A 107 11.67 7.76 2.40
N ALA A 108 12.49 7.05 3.15
CA ALA A 108 13.01 7.49 4.43
C ALA A 108 14.41 8.08 4.19
N ALA A 109 14.50 9.39 3.95
CA ALA A 109 15.78 10.10 3.85
C ALA A 109 16.58 9.91 5.14
N PRO A 110 17.92 9.86 5.07
CA PRO A 110 18.75 9.93 6.26
C PRO A 110 18.41 11.15 7.10
N ILE A 111 18.45 11.01 8.42
CA ILE A 111 18.26 12.14 9.33
C ILE A 111 19.51 13.03 9.34
N GLY A 112 19.30 14.33 9.37
CA GLY A 112 20.38 15.33 9.37
C GLY A 112 19.88 16.74 9.58
N PRO A 113 20.81 17.72 9.83
CA PRO A 113 20.41 19.10 10.05
C PRO A 113 19.72 19.69 8.81
N ALA A 114 18.64 20.42 9.01
CA ALA A 114 17.88 21.04 7.92
C ALA A 114 18.71 22.04 7.10
N ALA A 115 19.70 22.69 7.73
CA ALA A 115 20.59 23.64 7.06
C ALA A 115 21.59 22.98 6.07
N THR A 116 21.79 21.67 6.17
CA THR A 116 22.72 20.88 5.32
C THR A 116 22.01 19.69 4.70
N MET A 117 20.75 19.86 4.36
CA MET A 117 19.93 18.82 3.73
C MET A 117 20.52 18.44 2.37
N ASP A 118 20.68 17.14 2.11
CA ASP A 118 21.12 16.65 0.81
C ASP A 118 20.00 16.81 -0.22
N GLU A 119 20.32 17.46 -1.35
CA GLU A 119 19.36 17.76 -2.41
C GLU A 119 18.76 16.49 -3.03
N LYS A 120 19.58 15.44 -3.23
CA LYS A 120 19.11 14.19 -3.82
C LYS A 120 18.14 13.43 -2.90
N ASP A 121 18.40 13.47 -1.60
CA ASP A 121 17.50 12.86 -0.62
C ASP A 121 16.20 13.66 -0.46
N TRP A 122 16.30 14.99 -0.57
CA TRP A 122 15.14 15.86 -0.65
C TRP A 122 14.28 15.55 -1.89
N GLU A 123 14.88 15.54 -3.08
CA GLU A 123 14.18 15.23 -4.33
C GLU A 123 13.49 13.85 -4.30
N LYS A 124 14.18 12.81 -3.79
CA LYS A 124 13.61 11.48 -3.65
C LYS A 124 12.42 11.46 -2.67
N SER A 125 12.52 12.23 -1.59
CA SER A 125 11.43 12.36 -0.61
C SER A 125 10.20 13.00 -1.23
N ILE A 126 10.38 14.11 -1.95
CA ILE A 126 9.30 14.79 -2.66
C ILE A 126 8.74 13.89 -3.78
N GLN A 127 9.61 13.25 -4.54
CA GLN A 127 9.16 12.38 -5.64
C GLN A 127 8.30 11.23 -5.14
N LEU A 128 8.77 10.47 -4.14
CA LEU A 128 8.04 9.28 -3.69
C LEU A 128 6.91 9.61 -2.71
N ASN A 129 7.20 10.42 -1.69
CA ASN A 129 6.21 10.62 -0.63
C ASN A 129 5.09 11.60 -1.05
N VAL A 130 5.39 12.56 -1.93
CA VAL A 130 4.42 13.61 -2.31
C VAL A 130 3.87 13.40 -3.71
N LYS A 131 4.72 13.49 -4.75
CA LYS A 131 4.26 13.44 -6.15
C LYS A 131 3.61 12.10 -6.48
N THR A 132 4.23 10.99 -6.08
CA THR A 132 3.69 9.66 -6.34
C THR A 132 2.36 9.47 -5.62
N THR A 133 2.21 9.90 -4.37
CA THR A 133 0.92 9.85 -3.67
C THR A 133 -0.14 10.65 -4.42
N GLY A 134 0.18 11.88 -4.85
CA GLY A 134 -0.73 12.72 -5.63
C GLY A 134 -1.13 12.12 -6.98
N ILE A 135 -0.28 11.29 -7.60
CA ILE A 135 -0.59 10.56 -8.83
C ILE A 135 -1.42 9.30 -8.55
N LEU A 136 -1.11 8.58 -7.48
CA LEU A 136 -1.81 7.32 -7.17
C LEU A 136 -3.24 7.54 -6.68
N ILE A 137 -3.52 8.61 -5.95
CA ILE A 137 -4.88 8.94 -5.50
C ILE A 137 -5.87 8.93 -6.67
N PRO A 138 -5.72 9.73 -7.74
CA PRO A 138 -6.66 9.73 -8.85
C PRO A 138 -6.68 8.43 -9.67
N TYR A 139 -5.63 7.61 -9.62
CA TYR A 139 -5.61 6.33 -10.32
C TYR A 139 -6.33 5.23 -9.55
N VAL A 140 -6.19 5.19 -8.22
CA VAL A 140 -6.71 4.11 -7.38
C VAL A 140 -8.11 4.41 -6.83
N THR A 141 -8.42 5.66 -6.49
CA THR A 141 -9.73 6.04 -5.92
C THR A 141 -10.93 5.58 -6.77
N PRO A 142 -10.93 5.71 -8.11
CA PRO A 142 -12.03 5.20 -8.93
C PRO A 142 -12.23 3.68 -8.84
N LEU A 143 -11.16 2.92 -8.56
CA LEU A 143 -11.23 1.46 -8.39
C LEU A 143 -11.82 1.06 -7.04
N LEU A 144 -11.66 1.90 -6.02
CA LEU A 144 -12.20 1.64 -4.67
C LEU A 144 -13.73 1.77 -4.64
N GLY A 145 -14.29 2.66 -5.44
CA GLY A 145 -15.72 2.96 -5.39
C GLY A 145 -16.18 3.44 -4.02
N ALA A 146 -17.47 3.39 -3.75
CA ALA A 146 -18.04 3.89 -2.49
C ALA A 146 -17.71 3.02 -1.27
N ASN A 147 -17.51 1.72 -1.45
CA ASN A 147 -17.35 0.75 -0.36
C ASN A 147 -15.89 0.33 -0.13
N GLY A 148 -14.96 0.79 -0.95
CA GLY A 148 -13.54 0.46 -0.80
C GLY A 148 -12.89 1.24 0.34
N TRP A 149 -11.73 0.76 0.77
CA TRP A 149 -10.91 1.39 1.82
C TRP A 149 -9.55 1.80 1.28
N ALA A 150 -9.13 3.02 1.63
CA ALA A 150 -7.77 3.49 1.42
C ALA A 150 -7.11 3.74 2.79
N MET A 151 -5.92 3.19 3.00
CA MET A 151 -5.18 3.35 4.24
C MET A 151 -3.84 4.03 3.98
N PHE A 152 -3.62 5.16 4.65
CA PHE A 152 -2.38 5.92 4.66
C PHE A 152 -1.77 5.89 6.06
N PHE A 153 -0.45 6.00 6.12
CA PHE A 153 0.30 5.82 7.37
C PHE A 153 1.01 7.11 7.73
N ASP A 154 0.64 7.71 8.84
CA ASP A 154 1.29 8.90 9.39
C ASP A 154 2.52 8.53 10.23
N ASP A 155 3.33 9.53 10.52
CA ASP A 155 4.51 9.41 11.36
C ASP A 155 4.67 10.69 12.19
N THR A 156 4.89 10.54 13.49
CA THR A 156 4.97 11.65 14.45
C THR A 156 6.25 12.48 14.36
N HIS A 157 7.21 12.09 13.51
CA HIS A 157 8.50 12.79 13.40
C HIS A 157 8.46 14.06 12.53
N ALA A 158 7.28 14.46 12.03
CA ALA A 158 7.15 15.73 11.32
C ALA A 158 7.45 16.92 12.25
N GLY A 159 8.43 17.75 11.86
CA GLY A 159 8.89 18.88 12.68
C GLY A 159 9.93 18.52 13.74
N GLU A 160 10.23 17.24 13.93
CA GLU A 160 11.27 16.81 14.87
C GLU A 160 12.68 17.16 14.37
N LYS A 161 13.60 17.31 15.33
CA LYS A 161 15.00 17.60 15.06
C LYS A 161 15.61 16.54 14.13
N PHE A 162 16.25 16.98 13.06
CA PHE A 162 16.90 16.17 12.02
C PHE A 162 15.99 15.45 11.04
N PHE A 163 14.68 15.54 11.14
CA PHE A 163 13.72 14.91 10.24
C PHE A 163 13.24 15.81 9.08
N GLY A 164 13.99 16.86 8.71
CA GLY A 164 13.58 17.87 7.75
C GLY A 164 13.01 17.31 6.44
N ALA A 165 13.80 16.55 5.68
CA ALA A 165 13.34 16.00 4.38
C ALA A 165 12.22 14.98 4.54
N TYR A 166 12.37 14.03 5.44
CA TYR A 166 11.37 13.01 5.69
C TYR A 166 10.07 13.60 6.25
N GLY A 167 10.18 14.37 7.35
CA GLY A 167 9.02 14.93 8.04
C GLY A 167 8.21 15.89 7.17
N ALA A 168 8.87 16.80 6.43
CA ALA A 168 8.17 17.71 5.52
C ALA A 168 7.43 16.97 4.40
N SER A 169 8.08 15.99 3.74
CA SER A 169 7.45 15.20 2.68
C SER A 169 6.34 14.31 3.21
N LYS A 170 6.48 13.81 4.44
CA LYS A 170 5.46 13.00 5.10
C LYS A 170 4.23 13.83 5.47
N SER A 171 4.43 15.04 6.01
CA SER A 171 3.32 15.97 6.27
C SER A 171 2.54 16.31 5.00
N ALA A 172 3.24 16.55 3.89
CA ALA A 172 2.59 16.80 2.60
C ALA A 172 1.79 15.58 2.10
N GLN A 173 2.33 14.36 2.26
CA GLN A 173 1.60 13.13 1.94
C GLN A 173 0.31 13.01 2.75
N ILE A 174 0.39 13.27 4.05
CA ILE A 174 -0.76 13.17 4.95
C ILE A 174 -1.79 14.27 4.67
N ALA A 175 -1.36 15.47 4.31
CA ALA A 175 -2.29 16.55 3.89
C ALA A 175 -3.11 16.15 2.66
N LEU A 176 -2.50 15.49 1.66
CA LEU A 176 -3.21 14.92 0.51
C LEU A 176 -4.25 13.86 0.93
N ALA A 177 -3.84 12.94 1.81
CA ALA A 177 -4.74 11.90 2.32
C ALA A 177 -5.90 12.48 3.14
N GLN A 178 -5.65 13.55 3.94
CA GLN A 178 -6.68 14.25 4.71
C GLN A 178 -7.69 14.96 3.81
N SER A 179 -7.22 15.58 2.72
CA SER A 179 -8.10 16.20 1.72
C SER A 179 -9.02 15.15 1.10
N LEU A 180 -8.45 14.03 0.63
CA LEU A 180 -9.22 12.91 0.10
C LEU A 180 -10.24 12.37 1.13
N ALA A 181 -9.84 12.22 2.39
CA ALA A 181 -10.73 11.73 3.44
C ALA A 181 -11.97 12.60 3.62
N LYS A 182 -11.78 13.93 3.62
CA LYS A 182 -12.89 14.90 3.72
C LYS A 182 -13.78 14.89 2.48
N GLU A 183 -13.20 14.80 1.29
CA GLU A 183 -13.95 14.73 0.02
C GLU A 183 -14.82 13.47 -0.04
N CYS A 184 -14.35 12.35 0.54
CA CYS A 184 -15.02 11.05 0.51
C CYS A 184 -15.96 10.79 1.70
N GLU A 185 -16.06 11.70 2.67
CA GLU A 185 -16.76 11.48 3.96
C GLU A 185 -18.19 10.96 3.80
N ASN A 186 -18.91 11.44 2.79
CA ASN A 186 -20.33 11.10 2.56
C ASN A 186 -20.56 10.18 1.34
N THR A 187 -19.54 9.95 0.54
CA THR A 187 -19.67 9.21 -0.73
C THR A 187 -18.80 7.97 -0.83
N GLY A 188 -17.87 7.80 0.12
CA GLY A 188 -16.80 6.81 0.02
C GLY A 188 -15.79 7.15 -1.09
N PRO A 189 -14.68 6.41 -1.16
CA PRO A 189 -14.26 5.31 -0.28
C PRO A 189 -13.99 5.74 1.17
N VAL A 190 -13.90 4.77 2.08
CA VAL A 190 -13.44 5.03 3.45
C VAL A 190 -11.94 5.29 3.43
N VAL A 191 -11.52 6.48 3.85
CA VAL A 191 -10.09 6.84 3.90
C VAL A 191 -9.64 6.89 5.36
N LYS A 192 -8.70 6.02 5.72
CA LYS A 192 -8.10 5.96 7.06
C LYS A 192 -6.66 6.45 7.02
N ILE A 193 -6.35 7.35 7.94
CA ILE A 193 -4.99 7.80 8.23
C ILE A 193 -4.65 7.30 9.61
N VAL A 194 -3.64 6.44 9.69
CA VAL A 194 -3.27 5.75 10.93
C VAL A 194 -1.81 6.04 11.26
N THR A 195 -1.51 6.19 12.55
CA THR A 195 -0.15 6.32 13.06
C THR A 195 0.23 5.01 13.75
N PRO A 196 0.94 4.10 13.05
CA PRO A 196 1.30 2.82 13.63
C PRO A 196 2.34 2.99 14.75
N PRO A 197 2.34 2.12 15.76
CA PRO A 197 3.40 2.12 16.76
C PRO A 197 4.76 1.81 16.15
N ALA A 198 5.82 2.08 16.90
CA ALA A 198 7.18 1.78 16.49
C ALA A 198 7.38 0.27 16.21
N MET A 199 7.96 -0.03 15.06
CA MET A 199 8.18 -1.40 14.57
C MET A 199 9.65 -1.62 14.17
N PRO A 200 10.22 -2.82 14.29
CA PRO A 200 11.59 -3.13 13.89
C PRO A 200 11.74 -3.23 12.36
N THR A 201 11.40 -2.15 11.65
CA THR A 201 11.46 -2.04 10.19
C THR A 201 12.80 -1.49 9.71
N ALA A 202 13.09 -1.66 8.41
CA ALA A 202 14.25 -1.05 7.78
C ALA A 202 14.20 0.49 7.78
N THR A 203 13.01 1.08 7.75
CA THR A 203 12.80 2.54 7.89
C THR A 203 13.24 3.00 9.27
N ARG A 204 12.79 2.33 10.33
CA ARG A 204 13.19 2.67 11.69
C ARG A 204 14.67 2.44 11.95
N ALA A 205 15.25 1.35 11.42
CA ALA A 205 16.69 1.10 11.52
C ALA A 205 17.56 2.17 10.87
N ARG A 206 17.03 2.87 9.85
CA ARG A 206 17.72 3.99 9.23
C ARG A 206 17.73 5.24 10.12
N PHE A 207 16.64 5.47 10.86
CA PHE A 207 16.54 6.62 11.77
C PHE A 207 17.25 6.35 13.10
N PHE A 208 17.17 5.13 13.61
CA PHE A 208 17.67 4.73 14.92
C PHE A 208 18.54 3.45 14.81
N PRO A 209 19.74 3.54 14.22
CA PRO A 209 20.56 2.36 13.93
C PRO A 209 21.06 1.60 15.18
N GLY A 210 21.13 2.26 16.33
CA GLY A 210 21.55 1.66 17.61
C GLY A 210 20.41 1.35 18.59
N GLU A 211 19.15 1.43 18.14
CA GLU A 211 18.00 1.22 19.02
C GLU A 211 17.86 -0.24 19.45
N ASP A 212 17.56 -0.46 20.73
CA ASP A 212 17.09 -1.74 21.19
C ASP A 212 15.69 -2.02 20.65
N ARG A 213 15.57 -3.09 19.89
CA ARG A 213 14.33 -3.46 19.19
C ARG A 213 13.44 -4.42 19.95
N SER A 214 13.86 -4.87 21.14
CA SER A 214 13.12 -5.87 21.93
C SER A 214 11.74 -5.40 22.38
N GLY A 215 11.57 -4.09 22.59
CA GLY A 215 10.30 -3.47 22.96
C GLY A 215 9.43 -3.02 21.79
N LEU A 216 9.84 -3.23 20.55
CA LEU A 216 9.11 -2.78 19.38
C LEU A 216 8.01 -3.77 18.97
N SER A 217 6.89 -3.24 18.47
CA SER A 217 5.75 -4.06 18.04
C SER A 217 6.07 -4.80 16.73
N ALA A 218 5.80 -6.10 16.66
CA ALA A 218 5.98 -6.87 15.44
C ALA A 218 5.05 -6.33 14.32
N PRO A 219 5.56 -6.14 13.08
CA PRO A 219 4.74 -5.66 11.96
C PRO A 219 3.48 -6.49 11.71
N SER A 220 3.53 -7.81 11.95
CA SER A 220 2.37 -8.70 11.83
C SER A 220 1.28 -8.42 12.86
N ALA A 221 1.64 -8.16 14.10
CA ALA A 221 0.68 -7.79 15.16
C ALA A 221 0.03 -6.42 14.84
N VAL A 222 0.85 -5.44 14.43
CA VAL A 222 0.36 -4.11 14.04
C VAL A 222 -0.60 -4.23 12.84
N ALA A 223 -0.24 -4.99 11.80
CA ALA A 223 -1.11 -5.21 10.64
C ALA A 223 -2.45 -5.82 11.05
N THR A 224 -2.46 -6.82 11.92
CA THR A 224 -3.69 -7.44 12.43
C THR A 224 -4.57 -6.42 13.13
N THR A 225 -4.01 -5.62 14.02
CA THR A 225 -4.76 -4.57 14.75
C THR A 225 -5.34 -3.52 13.79
N LEU A 226 -4.55 -3.03 12.84
CA LEU A 226 -4.99 -2.02 11.88
C LEU A 226 -6.11 -2.51 10.94
N LEU A 227 -6.15 -3.81 10.67
CA LEU A 227 -7.18 -4.40 9.80
C LEU A 227 -8.45 -4.84 10.53
N GLN A 228 -8.50 -4.79 11.87
CA GLN A 228 -9.66 -5.24 12.63
C GLN A 228 -10.96 -4.53 12.22
N GLU A 229 -10.93 -3.20 12.10
CA GLU A 229 -12.11 -2.42 11.70
C GLU A 229 -12.53 -2.75 10.27
N TYR A 230 -11.58 -2.86 9.35
CA TYR A 230 -11.87 -3.21 7.95
C TYR A 230 -12.43 -4.62 7.79
N LEU A 231 -11.87 -5.60 8.47
CA LEU A 231 -12.28 -7.00 8.35
C LEU A 231 -13.60 -7.31 9.05
N ALA A 232 -14.05 -6.42 9.96
CA ALA A 232 -15.33 -6.54 10.66
C ALA A 232 -16.52 -6.02 9.83
N ASN A 233 -16.26 -5.27 8.76
CA ASN A 233 -17.26 -4.74 7.82
C ASN A 233 -17.27 -5.55 6.52
#